data_e63de635c6f261538dc9620b2c62ef40
#
_entry.id   e63de635c6f261538dc9620b2c62ef40
#
_cell.length_a   1.000
_cell.length_b   1.000
_cell.length_c   1.000
_cell.angle_alpha   90.00
_cell.angle_beta   90.00
_cell.angle_gamma   90.00
#
_symmetry.space_group_name_H-M   'P 1'
#
loop_
_entity.id
_entity.type
_entity.pdbx_description
1 polymer ?
#
loop_
_entity_poly.entity_id
_entity_poly.type
_entity_poly.pdbx_seq_one_letter_code
_entity_poly.pdbx_strand_id
1 'polypeptide(L)'
;SIDMYYKGSWMLHSIRNTIENDSLWFSILKGLAQNFEKGSCDGADVIDYICKQSKIDLRPIFNQYLSYSDLPVLKYRFKKQKGVMRFYYKWDTASELFDMPIHIRLYGEKDVRLLPSAKYQFIEIENATKTDVVFLDSLFLFEKKRD
;
A
#
# COMPACT_ATOMS: atom_id res chain seq x y z
N SER A 1 6.74 21.32 7.99
CA SER A 1 6.78 20.67 9.29
C SER A 1 7.40 19.29 9.20
N ILE A 2 7.86 18.75 10.30
CA ILE A 2 8.47 17.42 10.39
C ILE A 2 7.48 16.34 9.91
N ASP A 3 6.21 16.48 10.22
CA ASP A 3 5.16 15.54 9.83
C ASP A 3 4.99 15.40 8.31
N MET A 4 5.16 16.49 7.58
CA MET A 4 5.06 16.49 6.12
C MET A 4 6.22 15.71 5.47
N TYR A 5 7.44 15.89 5.98
CA TYR A 5 8.60 15.12 5.52
C TYR A 5 8.48 13.63 5.88
N TYR A 6 8.00 13.35 7.07
CA TYR A 6 7.75 11.97 7.53
C TYR A 6 6.72 11.26 6.64
N LYS A 7 5.57 11.90 6.40
CA LYS A 7 4.51 11.38 5.54
C LYS A 7 5.00 11.17 4.10
N GLY A 8 5.77 12.11 3.57
CA GLY A 8 6.35 12.02 2.22
C GLY A 8 7.32 10.85 2.08
N SER A 9 8.20 10.66 3.06
CA SER A 9 9.14 9.54 3.07
C SER A 9 8.43 8.19 3.13
N TRP A 10 7.41 8.08 3.96
CA TRP A 10 6.60 6.88 4.07
C TRP A 10 5.74 6.61 2.82
N MET A 11 5.25 7.67 2.17
CA MET A 11 4.57 7.54 0.88
C MET A 11 5.49 6.90 -0.16
N LEU A 12 6.71 7.41 -0.31
CA LEU A 12 7.68 6.85 -1.25
C LEU A 12 8.08 5.42 -0.89
N HIS A 13 8.22 5.11 0.38
CA HIS A 13 8.47 3.75 0.86
C HIS A 13 7.30 2.81 0.50
N SER A 14 6.08 3.25 0.67
CA SER A 14 4.88 2.51 0.29
C SER A 14 4.81 2.29 -1.23
N ILE A 15 5.15 3.28 -2.02
CA ILE A 15 5.26 3.17 -3.50
C ILE A 15 6.32 2.15 -3.90
N ARG A 16 7.49 2.21 -3.28
CA ARG A 16 8.57 1.22 -3.51
C ARG A 16 8.08 -0.20 -3.26
N ASN A 17 7.42 -0.43 -2.15
CA ASN A 17 6.90 -1.75 -1.79
C ASN A 17 5.69 -2.17 -2.65
N THR A 18 4.95 -1.23 -3.21
CA THR A 18 3.90 -1.50 -4.20
C THR A 18 4.50 -1.99 -5.51
N ILE A 19 5.58 -1.38 -5.97
CA ILE A 19 6.32 -1.80 -7.17
C ILE A 19 6.95 -3.17 -6.97
N GLU A 20 7.43 -3.47 -5.76
CA GLU A 20 7.99 -4.78 -5.37
C GLU A 20 9.16 -5.23 -6.24
N ASN A 21 9.95 -4.29 -6.72
CA ASN A 21 11.15 -4.51 -7.54
C ASN A 21 12.14 -3.40 -7.27
N ASP A 22 13.10 -3.66 -6.39
CA ASP A 22 14.07 -2.65 -5.95
C ASP A 22 15.01 -2.20 -7.08
N SER A 23 15.43 -3.10 -7.95
CA SER A 23 16.25 -2.74 -9.11
C SER A 23 15.52 -1.74 -10.02
N LEU A 24 14.24 -1.99 -10.27
CA LEU A 24 13.41 -1.08 -11.05
C LEU A 24 13.20 0.25 -10.31
N TRP A 25 12.93 0.22 -9.02
CA TRP A 25 12.76 1.42 -8.21
C TRP A 25 13.99 2.33 -8.26
N PHE A 26 15.17 1.79 -8.04
CA PHE A 26 16.41 2.57 -8.11
C PHE A 26 16.71 3.06 -9.51
N SER A 27 16.38 2.30 -10.55
CA SER A 27 16.45 2.75 -11.94
C SER A 27 15.51 3.93 -12.21
N ILE A 28 14.29 3.90 -11.67
CA ILE A 28 13.32 5.00 -11.75
C ILE A 28 13.88 6.26 -11.07
N LEU A 29 14.41 6.15 -9.86
CA LEU A 29 14.99 7.27 -9.14
C LEU A 29 16.17 7.90 -9.90
N LYS A 30 17.03 7.06 -10.46
CA LYS A 30 18.15 7.53 -11.30
C LYS A 30 17.65 8.25 -12.55
N GLY A 31 16.63 7.70 -13.21
CA GLY A 31 16.01 8.33 -14.38
C GLY A 31 15.32 9.65 -14.05
N LEU A 32 14.69 9.77 -12.91
CA LEU A 32 14.13 11.05 -12.43
C LEU A 32 15.20 12.10 -12.29
N ALA A 33 16.31 11.79 -11.63
CA ALA A 33 17.42 12.71 -11.48
C ALA A 33 17.98 13.17 -12.83
N GLN A 34 18.10 12.28 -13.81
CA GLN A 34 18.62 12.60 -15.13
C GLN A 34 17.64 13.41 -15.99
N ASN A 35 16.37 13.08 -15.97
CA ASN A 35 15.36 13.70 -16.84
C ASN A 35 14.87 15.05 -16.34
N PHE A 36 14.93 15.31 -15.04
CA PHE A 36 14.43 16.56 -14.44
C PHE A 36 15.54 17.46 -13.87
N GLU A 37 16.78 17.20 -14.18
CA GLU A 37 17.94 17.92 -13.64
C GLU A 37 18.00 19.41 -14.08
N LYS A 38 17.45 19.75 -15.24
CA LYS A 38 17.60 21.07 -15.88
C LYS A 38 16.31 21.83 -16.14
N GLY A 39 15.18 21.35 -15.63
CA GLY A 39 13.90 21.98 -15.91
C GLY A 39 12.99 22.08 -14.69
N SER A 40 12.02 22.98 -14.76
CA SER A 40 10.90 22.94 -13.84
C SER A 40 10.02 21.73 -14.18
N CYS A 41 9.91 20.78 -13.26
CA CYS A 41 8.89 19.76 -13.32
C CYS A 41 7.92 19.99 -12.17
N ASP A 42 6.66 19.66 -12.39
CA ASP A 42 5.68 19.63 -11.30
C ASP A 42 5.52 18.21 -10.76
N GLY A 43 4.74 18.08 -9.68
CA GLY A 43 4.48 16.79 -9.07
C GLY A 43 3.78 15.81 -10.01
N ALA A 44 2.94 16.30 -10.90
CA ALA A 44 2.24 15.48 -11.89
C ALA A 44 3.20 14.83 -12.87
N ASP A 45 4.22 15.57 -13.33
CA ASP A 45 5.26 15.04 -14.23
C ASP A 45 6.04 13.89 -13.58
N VAL A 46 6.37 14.05 -12.30
CA VAL A 46 7.09 13.02 -11.53
C VAL A 46 6.22 11.75 -11.38
N ILE A 47 4.96 11.93 -11.01
CA ILE A 47 4.02 10.81 -10.85
C ILE A 47 3.82 10.07 -12.17
N ASP A 48 3.62 10.80 -13.27
CA ASP A 48 3.46 10.21 -14.61
C ASP A 48 4.70 9.42 -15.02
N TYR A 49 5.89 9.94 -14.73
CA TYR A 49 7.14 9.24 -15.02
C TYR A 49 7.23 7.92 -14.23
N ILE A 50 6.95 7.95 -12.93
CA ILE A 50 6.99 6.75 -12.08
C ILE A 50 5.97 5.71 -12.56
N CYS A 51 4.74 6.12 -12.87
CA CYS A 51 3.71 5.23 -13.39
C CYS A 51 4.14 4.60 -14.71
N LYS A 52 4.66 5.38 -15.62
CA LYS A 52 5.11 4.90 -16.94
C LYS A 52 6.26 3.91 -16.83
N GLN A 53 7.26 4.21 -16.03
CA GLN A 53 8.43 3.35 -15.87
C GLN A 53 8.13 2.06 -15.09
N SER A 54 7.27 2.13 -14.09
CA SER A 54 6.84 0.96 -13.30
C SER A 54 5.79 0.10 -14.02
N LYS A 55 5.09 0.67 -15.00
CA LYS A 55 3.92 0.06 -15.68
C LYS A 55 2.77 -0.25 -14.73
N ILE A 56 2.68 0.50 -13.64
CA ILE A 56 1.62 0.40 -12.63
C ILE A 56 0.96 1.77 -12.52
N ASP A 57 -0.37 1.81 -12.48
CA ASP A 57 -1.08 3.06 -12.17
C ASP A 57 -1.03 3.31 -10.66
N LEU A 58 -0.08 4.13 -10.25
CA LEU A 58 0.14 4.50 -8.85
C LEU A 58 -0.59 5.79 -8.45
N ARG A 59 -1.33 6.42 -9.38
CA ARG A 59 -2.05 7.67 -9.12
C ARG A 59 -3.03 7.59 -7.97
N PRO A 60 -3.82 6.50 -7.80
CA PRO A 60 -4.71 6.39 -6.65
C PRO A 60 -3.97 6.44 -5.30
N ILE A 61 -2.78 5.85 -5.24
CA ILE A 61 -1.94 5.85 -4.03
C ILE A 61 -1.36 7.25 -3.79
N PHE A 62 -0.75 7.86 -4.79
CA PHE A 62 -0.24 9.22 -4.69
C PHE A 62 -1.33 10.22 -4.28
N ASN A 63 -2.50 10.12 -4.91
CA ASN A 63 -3.62 11.01 -4.62
C ASN A 63 -4.06 10.93 -3.15
N GLN A 64 -4.13 9.74 -2.58
CA GLN A 64 -4.51 9.56 -1.18
C GLN A 64 -3.55 10.29 -0.24
N TYR A 65 -2.24 10.16 -0.45
CA TYR A 65 -1.25 10.76 0.43
C TYR A 65 -1.03 12.25 0.20
N LEU A 66 -1.21 12.73 -1.03
CA LEU A 66 -0.95 14.13 -1.38
C LEU A 66 -2.17 15.03 -1.23
N SER A 67 -3.37 14.51 -1.43
CA SER A 67 -4.61 15.31 -1.44
C SER A 67 -5.39 15.25 -0.13
N TYR A 68 -5.14 14.28 0.73
CA TYR A 68 -5.88 14.09 1.97
C TYR A 68 -4.95 14.09 3.17
N SER A 69 -5.40 14.72 4.26
CA SER A 69 -4.66 14.76 5.53
C SER A 69 -4.67 13.41 6.25
N ASP A 70 -5.78 12.70 6.13
CA ASP A 70 -5.96 11.43 6.83
C ASP A 70 -5.23 10.29 6.12
N LEU A 71 -4.67 9.39 6.92
CA LEU A 71 -4.07 8.17 6.40
C LEU A 71 -5.15 7.20 5.91
N PRO A 72 -4.82 6.35 4.93
CA PRO A 72 -5.75 5.29 4.55
C PRO A 72 -5.97 4.34 5.72
N VAL A 73 -7.21 3.92 5.91
CA VAL A 73 -7.60 3.00 6.97
C VAL A 73 -7.95 1.65 6.37
N LEU A 74 -7.27 0.61 6.83
CA LEU A 74 -7.66 -0.76 6.51
C LEU A 74 -8.65 -1.25 7.57
N LYS A 75 -9.87 -1.49 7.15
CA LYS A 75 -10.86 -2.18 7.97
C LYS A 75 -10.75 -3.67 7.78
N TYR A 76 -10.77 -4.42 8.86
CA TYR A 76 -10.67 -5.88 8.82
C TYR A 76 -11.51 -6.53 9.90
N ARG A 77 -11.88 -7.78 9.67
CA ARG A 77 -12.60 -8.62 10.65
C ARG A 77 -12.31 -10.08 10.42
N PHE A 78 -12.55 -10.86 11.44
CA PHE A 78 -12.41 -12.31 11.41
C PHE A 78 -13.77 -12.97 11.63
N LYS A 79 -14.05 -14.01 10.87
CA LYS A 79 -15.21 -14.86 11.07
C LYS A 79 -14.80 -16.32 10.99
N LYS A 80 -15.01 -17.06 12.08
CA LYS A 80 -14.69 -18.50 12.13
C LYS A 80 -15.95 -19.32 11.93
N GLN A 81 -15.89 -20.28 11.03
CA GLN A 81 -17.00 -21.21 10.77
C GLN A 81 -16.43 -22.56 10.35
N LYS A 82 -16.85 -23.65 11.07
CA LYS A 82 -16.46 -25.03 10.74
C LYS A 82 -14.95 -25.26 10.55
N GLY A 83 -14.14 -24.71 11.45
CA GLY A 83 -12.67 -24.86 11.40
C GLY A 83 -11.95 -23.98 10.38
N VAL A 84 -12.67 -23.24 9.57
CA VAL A 84 -12.12 -22.28 8.61
C VAL A 84 -12.31 -20.87 9.16
N MET A 85 -11.26 -20.09 9.13
CA MET A 85 -11.32 -18.67 9.47
C MET A 85 -11.30 -17.84 8.19
N ARG A 86 -12.28 -16.95 8.06
CA ARG A 86 -12.27 -15.91 7.02
C ARG A 86 -11.68 -14.64 7.58
N PHE A 87 -10.67 -14.13 6.92
CA PHE A 87 -10.10 -12.83 7.16
C PHE A 87 -10.62 -11.86 6.10
N TYR A 88 -11.51 -10.95 6.53
CA TYR A 88 -12.10 -9.91 5.67
C TYR A 88 -11.30 -8.64 5.77
N TYR A 89 -11.13 -7.96 4.65
CA TYR A 89 -10.37 -6.71 4.58
C TYR A 89 -10.92 -5.80 3.48
N LYS A 90 -10.83 -4.51 3.73
CA LYS A 90 -11.13 -3.46 2.73
C LYS A 90 -10.42 -2.17 3.06
N TRP A 91 -10.24 -1.32 2.07
CA TRP A 91 -9.86 0.05 2.30
C TRP A 91 -11.08 0.90 2.65
N ASP A 92 -10.93 1.74 3.67
CA ASP A 92 -11.83 2.85 4.00
C ASP A 92 -11.05 4.15 3.81
N THR A 93 -11.22 4.76 2.66
CA THR A 93 -10.45 5.91 2.20
C THR A 93 -11.36 6.93 1.55
N ALA A 94 -10.89 8.17 1.40
CA ALA A 94 -11.63 9.24 0.75
C ALA A 94 -11.98 8.94 -0.71
N SER A 95 -11.12 8.18 -1.41
CA SER A 95 -11.37 7.75 -2.79
C SER A 95 -11.56 6.23 -2.86
N GLU A 96 -12.62 5.77 -3.49
CA GLU A 96 -12.87 4.35 -3.75
C GLU A 96 -11.85 3.72 -4.73
N LEU A 97 -11.05 4.55 -5.39
CA LEU A 97 -10.02 4.08 -6.33
C LEU A 97 -8.72 3.66 -5.64
N PHE A 98 -8.57 3.94 -4.35
CA PHE A 98 -7.37 3.58 -3.60
C PHE A 98 -7.19 2.05 -3.57
N ASP A 99 -6.04 1.58 -4.03
CA ASP A 99 -5.79 0.17 -4.29
C ASP A 99 -4.39 -0.30 -3.84
N MET A 100 -3.80 0.39 -2.87
CA MET A 100 -2.50 0.00 -2.33
C MET A 100 -2.54 -1.45 -1.81
N PRO A 101 -1.55 -2.29 -2.15
CA PRO A 101 -1.45 -3.62 -1.56
C PRO A 101 -1.09 -3.55 -0.08
N ILE A 102 -1.34 -4.64 0.63
CA ILE A 102 -0.80 -4.88 1.96
C ILE A 102 -0.12 -6.24 2.00
N HIS A 103 0.78 -6.42 2.95
CA HIS A 103 1.40 -7.71 3.20
C HIS A 103 1.05 -8.20 4.60
N ILE A 104 0.67 -9.46 4.70
CA ILE A 104 0.45 -10.16 5.95
C ILE A 104 1.34 -11.38 6.01
N ARG A 105 1.58 -11.86 7.22
CA ARG A 105 2.27 -13.13 7.46
C ARG A 105 1.32 -14.10 8.13
N LEU A 106 1.20 -15.31 7.58
CA LEU A 106 0.38 -16.38 8.12
C LEU A 106 1.23 -17.39 8.86
N TYR A 107 0.79 -17.79 10.04
CA TYR A 107 1.45 -18.79 10.90
C TYR A 107 2.93 -18.48 11.21
N GLY A 108 3.33 -17.21 11.14
CA GLY A 108 4.71 -16.79 11.34
C GLY A 108 5.69 -17.13 10.23
N GLU A 109 5.24 -17.75 9.15
CA GLU A 109 6.13 -18.30 8.12
C GLU A 109 5.82 -17.82 6.69
N LYS A 110 4.54 -17.71 6.35
CA LYS A 110 4.12 -17.44 4.97
C LYS A 110 3.70 -15.98 4.78
N ASP A 111 4.46 -15.26 3.95
CA ASP A 111 4.08 -13.91 3.53
C ASP A 111 3.07 -13.97 2.38
N VAL A 112 2.00 -13.19 2.50
CA VAL A 112 0.92 -13.11 1.52
C VAL A 112 0.69 -11.65 1.16
N ARG A 113 0.66 -11.34 -0.13
CA ARG A 113 0.28 -10.03 -0.67
C ARG A 113 -1.22 -10.01 -0.92
N LEU A 114 -1.91 -9.05 -0.33
CA LEU A 114 -3.34 -8.83 -0.54
C LEU A 114 -3.54 -7.53 -1.32
N LEU A 115 -4.58 -7.49 -2.14
CA LEU A 115 -4.97 -6.31 -2.93
C LEU A 115 -6.35 -5.83 -2.48
N PRO A 116 -6.43 -5.10 -1.37
CA PRO A 116 -7.72 -4.61 -0.89
C PRO A 116 -8.32 -3.56 -1.83
N SER A 117 -9.63 -3.50 -1.85
CA SER A 117 -10.41 -2.47 -2.55
C SER A 117 -11.37 -1.79 -1.57
N ALA A 118 -12.21 -0.90 -2.05
CA ALA A 118 -13.24 -0.23 -1.25
C ALA A 118 -14.34 -1.20 -0.75
N LYS A 119 -14.40 -2.41 -1.30
CA LYS A 119 -15.36 -3.43 -0.89
C LYS A 119 -14.67 -4.55 -0.12
N TYR A 120 -15.38 -5.13 0.84
CA TYR A 120 -14.87 -6.29 1.57
C TYR A 120 -14.56 -7.44 0.63
N GLN A 121 -13.34 -7.94 0.78
CA GLN A 121 -12.83 -9.17 0.21
C GLN A 121 -12.43 -10.07 1.37
N PHE A 122 -12.22 -11.35 1.12
CA PHE A 122 -11.74 -12.25 2.16
C PHE A 122 -10.80 -13.31 1.61
N ILE A 123 -9.97 -13.84 2.50
CA ILE A 123 -9.25 -15.10 2.30
C ILE A 123 -9.69 -16.10 3.35
N GLU A 124 -9.62 -17.37 3.01
CA GLU A 124 -9.91 -18.47 3.93
C GLU A 124 -8.61 -19.09 4.43
N ILE A 125 -8.52 -19.28 5.74
CA ILE A 125 -7.33 -19.81 6.40
C ILE A 125 -7.78 -21.01 7.26
N GLU A 126 -7.32 -22.20 6.89
CA GLU A 126 -7.68 -23.43 7.59
C GLU A 126 -6.97 -23.51 8.94
N ASN A 127 -7.70 -23.98 9.94
CA ASN A 127 -7.19 -24.23 11.29
C ASN A 127 -6.47 -23.05 11.94
N ALA A 128 -6.76 -21.83 11.50
CA ALA A 128 -6.10 -20.63 11.99
C ALA A 128 -6.82 -20.02 13.20
N THR A 129 -6.05 -19.28 13.98
CA THR A 129 -6.52 -18.33 14.98
C THR A 129 -6.26 -16.90 14.51
N LYS A 130 -6.84 -15.92 15.21
CA LYS A 130 -6.60 -14.48 14.86
C LYS A 130 -5.13 -14.06 14.98
N THR A 131 -4.37 -14.71 15.86
CA THR A 131 -2.96 -14.45 16.08
C THR A 131 -2.05 -15.01 14.98
N ASP A 132 -2.58 -15.88 14.13
CA ASP A 132 -1.85 -16.43 12.98
C ASP A 132 -1.78 -15.45 11.80
N VAL A 133 -2.52 -14.34 11.86
CA VAL A 133 -2.49 -13.26 10.85
C VAL A 133 -1.75 -12.06 11.43
N VAL A 134 -0.59 -11.75 10.89
CA VAL A 134 0.25 -10.63 11.32
C VAL A 134 0.44 -9.66 10.17
N PHE A 135 0.11 -8.39 10.38
CA PHE A 135 0.37 -7.34 9.41
C PHE A 135 1.86 -6.99 9.37
N LEU A 136 2.41 -6.86 8.17
CA LEU A 136 3.79 -6.38 7.99
C LEU A 136 3.78 -4.84 7.89
N ASP A 137 3.64 -4.19 9.04
CA ASP A 137 3.42 -2.75 9.17
C ASP A 137 4.61 -1.90 8.71
N SER A 138 5.80 -2.48 8.58
CA SER A 138 7.00 -1.78 8.15
C SER A 138 7.06 -1.48 6.64
N LEU A 139 6.12 -2.01 5.84
CA LEU A 139 6.16 -1.90 4.39
C LEU A 139 5.29 -0.77 3.84
N PHE A 140 4.22 -0.40 4.52
CA PHE A 140 3.22 0.56 4.03
C PHE A 140 2.73 1.46 5.16
N LEU A 141 2.39 2.69 4.81
CA LEU A 141 1.82 3.64 5.76
C LEU A 141 0.29 3.61 5.71
N PHE A 142 -0.32 3.03 6.73
CA PHE A 142 -1.78 3.01 6.89
C PHE A 142 -2.17 2.77 8.34
N GLU A 143 -3.42 3.07 8.66
CA GLU A 143 -4.03 2.74 9.94
C GLU A 143 -4.88 1.49 9.81
N LYS A 144 -5.01 0.76 10.90
CA LYS A 144 -5.83 -0.46 10.97
C LYS A 144 -6.99 -0.25 11.92
N LYS A 145 -8.17 -0.68 11.49
CA LYS A 145 -9.37 -0.67 12.32
C LYS A 145 -10.08 -2.01 12.22
N ARG A 146 -10.21 -2.69 13.35
CA ARG A 146 -10.95 -3.93 13.42
C ARG A 146 -12.44 -3.65 13.58
N ASP A 147 -13.24 -4.20 12.69
CA ASP A 147 -14.71 -4.15 12.77
C ASP A 147 -15.26 -5.21 13.72
#